data_f3b09cac627d4b1d81b7ed1d748e339b
#
_entry.id   f3b09cac627d4b1d81b7ed1d748e339b
#
_cell.length_a   1.000
_cell.length_b   1.000
_cell.length_c   1.000
_cell.angle_alpha   90.00
_cell.angle_beta   90.00
_cell.angle_gamma   90.00
#
_symmetry.space_group_name_H-M   'P 1'
#
loop_
_entity.id
_entity.type
_entity.pdbx_description
1 polymer ?
#
loop_
_entity_poly.entity_id
_entity_poly.type
_entity_poly.pdbx_seq_one_letter_code
_entity_poly.pdbx_strand_id
1 'polypeptide(L)'
;MKVLMLTDSFLPHAGGSREYYYNLYRHLAEFEETRVTIATKKVPGWEEFDRKASSDSFGIVRWLRPLSTWRLQELPKGLGPFLHAAWHVAKDNPAILHAGDLYPQGVSALILKKMTYLPYLAYCHGEEITLTDRYKYQPHMRNRVYQGADAVIANAEFARQSLLRIGIPESRIVKITPGVDLERFSPRPAREELVDKWNLKGKKVVLTVARLIPRKGHDLVLRAIARLTRELPDAVYLIVGRGPEEQRLQKLAAELGIMDSVRFAGYVPGELLPDCYNLCDVFAMPNREEANGDIEGFGMVFLEANATGKPVIGGRSGGTADAIIEGKTGFRVDASQLDELTERLRMLLTDTNLRRQLGNEGRDRVQREFQWRDRARKLHDVSMEICKARSREKRTAILANPE
;
A
#
# COMPACT_ATOMS: atom_id res chain seq x y z
N MET A 1 3.67 -25.33 4.48
CA MET A 1 2.71 -24.92 3.43
C MET A 1 3.46 -24.25 2.27
N LYS A 2 3.15 -24.59 1.00
CA LYS A 2 3.72 -23.90 -0.17
C LYS A 2 2.71 -22.90 -0.73
N VAL A 3 3.10 -21.64 -0.82
CA VAL A 3 2.27 -20.53 -1.33
C VAL A 3 2.87 -20.01 -2.63
N LEU A 4 2.07 -19.91 -3.68
CA LEU A 4 2.43 -19.22 -4.92
C LEU A 4 1.63 -17.91 -5.02
N MET A 5 2.32 -16.79 -4.88
CA MET A 5 1.75 -15.44 -5.04
C MET A 5 1.95 -14.95 -6.46
N LEU A 6 0.85 -14.56 -7.10
CA LEU A 6 0.83 -13.99 -8.45
C LEU A 6 0.57 -12.48 -8.37
N THR A 7 1.51 -11.65 -8.83
CA THR A 7 1.32 -10.18 -8.81
C THR A 7 2.18 -9.46 -9.85
N ASP A 8 1.67 -8.37 -10.42
CA ASP A 8 2.46 -7.40 -11.18
C ASP A 8 3.02 -6.29 -10.28
N SER A 9 2.49 -6.19 -9.06
CA SER A 9 2.80 -5.13 -8.11
C SER A 9 3.83 -5.60 -7.09
N PHE A 10 5.14 -5.62 -7.49
CA PHE A 10 6.23 -6.05 -6.61
C PHE A 10 7.47 -5.16 -6.75
N LEU A 11 8.35 -5.18 -5.73
CA LEU A 11 9.61 -4.45 -5.70
C LEU A 11 10.57 -4.93 -6.83
N PRO A 12 11.60 -4.13 -7.21
CA PRO A 12 12.15 -2.95 -6.51
C PRO A 12 11.47 -1.61 -6.78
N HIS A 13 10.50 -1.51 -7.67
CA HIS A 13 9.84 -0.23 -7.87
C HIS A 13 9.01 0.16 -6.65
N ALA A 14 9.19 1.39 -6.12
CA ALA A 14 8.46 1.90 -4.97
C ALA A 14 6.93 1.98 -5.22
N GLY A 15 6.15 1.72 -4.18
CA GLY A 15 4.68 1.82 -4.23
C GLY A 15 4.02 1.08 -3.08
N GLY A 16 2.90 1.60 -2.56
CA GLY A 16 2.24 1.07 -1.37
C GLY A 16 1.89 -0.43 -1.47
N SER A 17 1.21 -0.87 -2.53
CA SER A 17 0.88 -2.28 -2.72
C SER A 17 2.12 -3.19 -2.84
N ARG A 18 3.22 -2.67 -3.42
CA ARG A 18 4.48 -3.41 -3.58
C ARG A 18 5.18 -3.64 -2.25
N GLU A 19 5.28 -2.60 -1.42
CA GLU A 19 5.79 -2.69 -0.05
C GLU A 19 4.90 -3.57 0.82
N TYR A 20 3.58 -3.47 0.65
CA TYR A 20 2.61 -4.32 1.34
C TYR A 20 2.87 -5.79 1.05
N TYR A 21 2.94 -6.20 -0.21
CA TYR A 21 3.19 -7.61 -0.56
C TYR A 21 4.57 -8.07 -0.13
N TYR A 22 5.61 -7.28 -0.37
CA TYR A 22 6.96 -7.68 0.02
C TYR A 22 7.06 -7.97 1.53
N ASN A 23 6.62 -7.02 2.36
CA ASN A 23 6.73 -7.18 3.81
C ASN A 23 5.80 -8.28 4.33
N LEU A 24 4.56 -8.37 3.85
CA LEU A 24 3.61 -9.39 4.27
C LEU A 24 4.12 -10.80 3.97
N TYR A 25 4.62 -11.03 2.76
CA TYR A 25 5.06 -12.35 2.32
C TYR A 25 6.45 -12.73 2.83
N ARG A 26 7.35 -11.77 3.05
CA ARG A 26 8.62 -12.02 3.73
C ARG A 26 8.38 -12.55 5.15
N HIS A 27 7.50 -11.91 5.92
CA HIS A 27 7.15 -12.39 7.24
C HIS A 27 6.29 -13.68 7.22
N LEU A 28 5.51 -13.92 6.16
CA LEU A 28 4.81 -15.18 5.99
C LEU A 28 5.81 -16.36 5.80
N ALA A 29 6.92 -16.12 5.15
CA ALA A 29 7.95 -17.13 4.93
C ALA A 29 8.77 -17.45 6.20
N GLU A 30 8.62 -16.68 7.28
CA GLU A 30 9.24 -16.95 8.59
C GLU A 30 8.49 -18.04 9.39
N PHE A 31 7.25 -18.39 9.01
CA PHE A 31 6.50 -19.45 9.68
C PHE A 31 7.05 -20.83 9.30
N GLU A 32 7.18 -21.68 10.28
CA GLU A 32 7.71 -23.03 10.12
C GLU A 32 7.00 -23.80 8.99
N GLU A 33 7.74 -24.55 8.21
CA GLU A 33 7.27 -25.30 7.04
C GLU A 33 6.53 -24.47 5.97
N THR A 34 6.59 -23.13 6.03
CA THR A 34 6.00 -22.27 5.01
C THR A 34 7.05 -21.84 3.98
N ARG A 35 6.77 -22.11 2.72
CA ARG A 35 7.57 -21.63 1.59
C ARG A 35 6.72 -20.73 0.71
N VAL A 36 7.26 -19.59 0.36
CA VAL A 36 6.62 -18.58 -0.46
C VAL A 36 7.37 -18.43 -1.77
N THR A 37 6.67 -18.50 -2.87
CA THR A 37 7.19 -18.11 -4.20
C THR A 37 6.38 -16.93 -4.72
N ILE A 38 7.04 -15.81 -4.99
CA ILE A 38 6.44 -14.65 -5.63
C ILE A 38 6.66 -14.73 -7.13
N ALA A 39 5.61 -14.93 -7.88
CA ALA A 39 5.64 -14.87 -9.34
C ALA A 39 5.25 -13.46 -9.79
N THR A 40 6.18 -12.73 -10.44
CA THR A 40 6.00 -11.33 -10.82
C THR A 40 6.73 -11.00 -12.12
N LYS A 41 6.50 -9.79 -12.65
CA LYS A 41 7.16 -9.33 -13.88
C LYS A 41 8.57 -8.81 -13.62
N LYS A 42 9.43 -8.90 -14.65
CA LYS A 42 10.72 -8.21 -14.66
C LYS A 42 10.53 -6.69 -14.73
N VAL A 43 11.31 -5.98 -13.93
CA VAL A 43 11.38 -4.51 -13.88
C VAL A 43 12.83 -4.08 -13.72
N PRO A 44 13.26 -2.87 -14.10
CA PRO A 44 14.64 -2.43 -13.91
C PRO A 44 15.14 -2.64 -12.47
N GLY A 45 16.36 -3.16 -12.32
CA GLY A 45 16.99 -3.42 -11.02
C GLY A 45 16.52 -4.69 -10.29
N TRP A 46 15.74 -5.55 -10.95
CA TRP A 46 15.17 -6.74 -10.33
C TRP A 46 16.23 -7.78 -9.90
N GLU A 47 17.31 -7.95 -10.67
CA GLU A 47 18.35 -8.98 -10.41
C GLU A 47 19.04 -8.76 -9.08
N GLU A 48 19.46 -7.53 -8.81
CA GLU A 48 20.11 -7.18 -7.55
C GLU A 48 19.12 -7.29 -6.37
N PHE A 49 17.89 -6.82 -6.57
CA PHE A 49 16.85 -6.93 -5.55
C PHE A 49 16.55 -8.38 -5.20
N ASP A 50 16.28 -9.24 -6.20
CA ASP A 50 15.92 -10.64 -5.97
C ASP A 50 17.04 -11.41 -5.28
N ARG A 51 18.31 -11.16 -5.66
CA ARG A 51 19.46 -11.77 -5.00
C ARG A 51 19.55 -11.42 -3.51
N LYS A 52 19.22 -10.17 -3.14
CA LYS A 52 19.24 -9.71 -1.74
C LYS A 52 18.03 -10.15 -0.94
N ALA A 53 16.87 -10.26 -1.58
CA ALA A 53 15.60 -10.51 -0.92
C ALA A 53 15.28 -11.99 -0.76
N SER A 54 15.78 -12.87 -1.66
CA SER A 54 15.49 -14.30 -1.64
C SER A 54 16.19 -15.05 -0.51
N SER A 55 15.54 -16.10 -0.02
CA SER A 55 16.04 -17.05 0.97
C SER A 55 15.50 -18.44 0.67
N ASP A 56 15.86 -19.45 1.48
CA ASP A 56 15.37 -20.84 1.31
C ASP A 56 13.84 -20.96 1.41
N SER A 57 13.21 -20.08 2.19
CA SER A 57 11.74 -20.05 2.39
C SER A 57 11.03 -18.99 1.56
N PHE A 58 11.76 -18.03 0.96
CA PHE A 58 11.20 -16.90 0.20
C PHE A 58 11.89 -16.77 -1.16
N GLY A 59 11.23 -17.20 -2.21
CA GLY A 59 11.72 -17.15 -3.59
C GLY A 59 10.96 -16.14 -4.45
N ILE A 60 11.67 -15.54 -5.42
CA ILE A 60 11.09 -14.62 -6.42
C ILE A 60 11.38 -15.19 -7.80
N VAL A 61 10.34 -15.34 -8.61
CA VAL A 61 10.43 -15.81 -10.01
C VAL A 61 9.78 -14.76 -10.92
N ARG A 62 10.47 -14.44 -12.01
CA ARG A 62 10.03 -13.33 -12.86
C ARG A 62 9.80 -13.77 -14.30
N TRP A 63 8.60 -13.50 -14.82
CA TRP A 63 8.36 -13.67 -16.24
C TRP A 63 8.90 -12.49 -17.06
N LEU A 64 9.34 -12.80 -18.26
CA LEU A 64 9.63 -11.78 -19.27
C LEU A 64 8.31 -11.11 -19.67
N ARG A 65 8.28 -9.76 -19.70
CA ARG A 65 7.30 -9.11 -20.57
C ARG A 65 7.60 -9.66 -21.98
N PRO A 66 6.59 -10.14 -22.73
CA PRO A 66 6.85 -10.48 -24.12
C PRO A 66 7.52 -9.24 -24.74
N LEU A 67 8.73 -9.45 -25.24
CA LEU A 67 9.44 -8.46 -26.03
C LEU A 67 8.48 -7.95 -27.09
N SER A 68 8.57 -6.68 -27.45
CA SER A 68 7.79 -5.99 -28.47
C SER A 68 8.06 -6.53 -29.89
N THR A 69 8.12 -7.85 -30.04
CA THR A 69 8.19 -8.49 -31.35
C THR A 69 6.79 -8.51 -31.94
N TRP A 70 6.62 -8.04 -33.13
CA TRP A 70 5.37 -7.84 -33.86
C TRP A 70 4.35 -8.99 -33.71
N ARG A 71 4.80 -10.23 -33.64
CA ARG A 71 3.96 -11.42 -33.53
C ARG A 71 3.42 -11.72 -32.12
N LEU A 72 4.01 -11.16 -31.06
CA LEU A 72 3.59 -11.40 -29.67
C LEU A 72 2.66 -10.31 -29.13
N GLN A 73 2.49 -9.19 -29.84
CA GLN A 73 1.55 -8.14 -29.47
C GLN A 73 0.09 -8.55 -29.64
N GLU A 74 -0.19 -9.55 -30.47
CA GLU A 74 -1.52 -10.09 -30.70
C GLU A 74 -1.96 -11.11 -29.65
N LEU A 75 -1.04 -11.63 -28.80
CA LEU A 75 -1.41 -12.50 -27.72
C LEU A 75 -2.16 -11.74 -26.62
N PRO A 76 -3.25 -12.31 -26.07
CA PRO A 76 -3.95 -11.71 -24.93
C PRO A 76 -2.97 -11.37 -23.82
N LYS A 77 -2.99 -10.11 -23.34
CA LYS A 77 -2.04 -9.59 -22.32
C LYS A 77 -1.93 -10.45 -21.05
N GLY A 78 -2.88 -11.35 -20.82
CA GLY A 78 -2.91 -12.29 -19.69
C GLY A 78 -2.27 -13.66 -19.97
N LEU A 79 -1.96 -14.02 -21.23
CA LEU A 79 -1.52 -15.37 -21.55
C LEU A 79 -0.15 -15.71 -20.96
N GLY A 80 0.82 -14.79 -21.06
CA GLY A 80 2.18 -15.00 -20.52
C GLY A 80 2.18 -15.23 -19.00
N PRO A 81 1.56 -14.34 -18.19
CA PRO A 81 1.39 -14.55 -16.76
C PRO A 81 0.64 -15.86 -16.41
N PHE A 82 -0.40 -16.21 -17.19
CA PHE A 82 -1.13 -17.48 -16.99
C PHE A 82 -0.25 -18.70 -17.22
N LEU A 83 0.47 -18.77 -18.35
CA LEU A 83 1.34 -19.91 -18.67
C LEU A 83 2.47 -20.05 -17.64
N HIS A 84 3.03 -18.92 -17.19
CA HIS A 84 4.03 -18.93 -16.13
C HIS A 84 3.47 -19.45 -14.81
N ALA A 85 2.28 -19.01 -14.42
CA ALA A 85 1.59 -19.49 -13.23
C ALA A 85 1.27 -20.99 -13.34
N ALA A 86 0.76 -21.45 -14.49
CA ALA A 86 0.45 -22.87 -14.74
C ALA A 86 1.69 -23.75 -14.67
N TRP A 87 2.82 -23.28 -15.22
CA TRP A 87 4.10 -24.00 -15.14
C TRP A 87 4.57 -24.16 -13.69
N HIS A 88 4.49 -23.08 -12.86
CA HIS A 88 4.85 -23.14 -11.44
C HIS A 88 3.90 -24.03 -10.64
N VAL A 89 2.60 -24.02 -10.97
CA VAL A 89 1.64 -24.95 -10.35
C VAL A 89 2.03 -26.40 -10.63
N ALA A 90 2.39 -26.72 -11.87
CA ALA A 90 2.78 -28.08 -12.25
C ALA A 90 4.13 -28.48 -11.64
N LYS A 91 5.12 -27.56 -11.61
CA LYS A 91 6.48 -27.85 -11.13
C LYS A 91 6.58 -27.90 -9.61
N ASP A 92 6.02 -26.89 -8.93
CA ASP A 92 6.28 -26.63 -7.51
C ASP A 92 5.20 -27.22 -6.60
N ASN A 93 4.05 -27.60 -7.18
CA ASN A 93 2.87 -28.14 -6.50
C ASN A 93 2.49 -27.31 -5.25
N PRO A 94 2.10 -26.03 -5.42
CA PRO A 94 1.71 -25.18 -4.29
C PRO A 94 0.43 -25.72 -3.63
N ALA A 95 0.27 -25.44 -2.34
CA ALA A 95 -0.94 -25.79 -1.60
C ALA A 95 -2.06 -24.77 -1.84
N ILE A 96 -1.70 -23.51 -2.19
CA ILE A 96 -2.63 -22.41 -2.39
C ILE A 96 -2.02 -21.35 -3.31
N LEU A 97 -2.90 -20.69 -4.10
CA LEU A 97 -2.56 -19.50 -4.89
C LEU A 97 -3.02 -18.23 -4.18
N HIS A 98 -2.22 -17.17 -4.26
CA HIS A 98 -2.60 -15.83 -3.83
C HIS A 98 -2.54 -14.89 -5.03
N ALA A 99 -3.65 -14.26 -5.40
CA ALA A 99 -3.75 -13.34 -6.53
C ALA A 99 -3.75 -11.89 -6.02
N GLY A 100 -2.59 -11.22 -6.14
CA GLY A 100 -2.39 -9.85 -5.65
C GLY A 100 -3.05 -8.78 -6.50
N ASP A 101 -3.20 -9.04 -7.80
CA ASP A 101 -3.86 -8.13 -8.72
C ASP A 101 -5.08 -8.83 -9.34
N LEU A 102 -6.11 -8.05 -9.65
CA LEU A 102 -7.34 -8.57 -10.23
C LEU A 102 -7.11 -9.16 -11.63
N TYR A 103 -6.36 -8.48 -12.47
CA TYR A 103 -6.07 -8.87 -13.85
C TYR A 103 -4.61 -8.60 -14.22
N PRO A 104 -3.94 -9.58 -14.83
CA PRO A 104 -4.41 -10.92 -15.25
C PRO A 104 -4.34 -11.99 -14.16
N GLN A 105 -3.77 -11.72 -13.00
CA GLN A 105 -3.41 -12.71 -11.96
C GLN A 105 -4.63 -13.38 -11.32
N GLY A 106 -5.65 -12.60 -10.95
CA GLY A 106 -6.89 -13.12 -10.39
C GLY A 106 -7.67 -13.99 -11.39
N VAL A 107 -7.66 -13.62 -12.67
CA VAL A 107 -8.26 -14.43 -13.73
C VAL A 107 -7.47 -15.73 -13.91
N SER A 108 -6.14 -15.66 -13.88
CA SER A 108 -5.28 -16.86 -13.95
C SER A 108 -5.54 -17.81 -12.78
N ALA A 109 -5.64 -17.29 -11.56
CA ALA A 109 -5.95 -18.08 -10.38
C ALA A 109 -7.34 -18.75 -10.45
N LEU A 110 -8.35 -18.01 -10.94
CA LEU A 110 -9.70 -18.54 -11.16
C LEU A 110 -9.70 -19.71 -12.18
N ILE A 111 -8.98 -19.57 -13.30
CA ILE A 111 -8.86 -20.62 -14.32
C ILE A 111 -8.12 -21.84 -13.75
N LEU A 112 -6.97 -21.62 -13.11
CA LEU A 112 -6.18 -22.68 -12.48
C LEU A 112 -6.98 -23.43 -11.42
N LYS A 113 -7.76 -22.73 -10.58
CA LYS A 113 -8.67 -23.40 -9.62
C LYS A 113 -9.66 -24.32 -10.31
N LYS A 114 -10.24 -23.89 -11.46
CA LYS A 114 -11.18 -24.75 -12.22
C LYS A 114 -10.51 -25.95 -12.84
N MET A 115 -9.24 -25.84 -13.26
CA MET A 115 -8.50 -26.92 -13.90
C MET A 115 -7.90 -27.92 -12.90
N THR A 116 -7.46 -27.46 -11.74
CA THR A 116 -6.64 -28.23 -10.80
C THR A 116 -7.26 -28.38 -9.41
N TYR A 117 -8.39 -27.73 -9.15
CA TYR A 117 -9.02 -27.61 -7.84
C TYR A 117 -8.12 -26.94 -6.77
N LEU A 118 -7.02 -26.29 -7.18
CA LEU A 118 -6.13 -25.55 -6.29
C LEU A 118 -6.86 -24.32 -5.72
N PRO A 119 -6.95 -24.16 -4.38
CA PRO A 119 -7.63 -23.01 -3.81
C PRO A 119 -6.86 -21.71 -4.05
N TYR A 120 -7.56 -20.56 -4.02
CA TYR A 120 -6.90 -19.27 -4.11
C TYR A 120 -7.53 -18.19 -3.24
N LEU A 121 -6.68 -17.27 -2.76
CA LEU A 121 -7.05 -15.99 -2.20
C LEU A 121 -6.94 -14.89 -3.25
N ALA A 122 -7.82 -13.89 -3.19
CA ALA A 122 -7.70 -12.65 -3.98
C ALA A 122 -7.54 -11.45 -3.07
N TYR A 123 -6.80 -10.42 -3.52
CA TYR A 123 -6.65 -9.16 -2.79
C TYR A 123 -7.55 -8.07 -3.36
N CYS A 124 -8.03 -7.20 -2.46
CA CYS A 124 -8.78 -6.01 -2.78
C CYS A 124 -8.21 -4.81 -2.00
N HIS A 125 -7.75 -3.79 -2.72
CA HIS A 125 -7.26 -2.54 -2.14
C HIS A 125 -8.31 -1.42 -2.20
N GLY A 126 -9.48 -1.71 -2.80
CA GLY A 126 -10.60 -0.79 -2.96
C GLY A 126 -10.63 -0.13 -4.33
N GLU A 127 -9.48 0.28 -4.88
CA GLU A 127 -9.41 0.92 -6.21
C GLU A 127 -9.94 0.03 -7.35
N GLU A 128 -9.85 -1.29 -7.23
CA GLU A 128 -10.38 -2.25 -8.20
C GLU A 128 -11.90 -2.18 -8.33
N ILE A 129 -12.57 -1.61 -7.33
CA ILE A 129 -14.02 -1.45 -7.30
C ILE A 129 -14.42 -0.02 -7.67
N THR A 130 -13.64 0.98 -7.24
CA THR A 130 -13.98 2.40 -7.41
C THR A 130 -13.47 3.01 -8.71
N LEU A 131 -12.32 2.55 -9.25
CA LEU A 131 -11.76 3.08 -10.49
C LEU A 131 -12.62 2.72 -11.69
N THR A 132 -13.40 3.69 -12.16
CA THR A 132 -14.31 3.52 -13.29
C THR A 132 -13.58 3.40 -14.63
N ASP A 133 -12.48 4.14 -14.81
CA ASP A 133 -11.74 4.19 -16.08
C ASP A 133 -10.92 2.94 -16.35
N ARG A 134 -10.35 2.33 -15.29
CA ARG A 134 -9.52 1.14 -15.43
C ARG A 134 -10.33 -0.15 -15.53
N TYR A 135 -11.47 -0.25 -14.81
CA TYR A 135 -12.22 -1.48 -14.64
C TYR A 135 -13.64 -1.43 -15.20
N LYS A 136 -14.09 -0.29 -15.75
CA LYS A 136 -15.45 -0.08 -16.22
C LYS A 136 -15.98 -1.13 -17.20
N TYR A 137 -15.11 -1.71 -18.01
CA TYR A 137 -15.47 -2.74 -18.98
C TYR A 137 -15.34 -4.18 -18.47
N GLN A 138 -14.93 -4.37 -17.18
CA GLN A 138 -14.66 -5.69 -16.63
C GLN A 138 -15.36 -6.01 -15.29
N PRO A 139 -16.51 -5.38 -14.92
CA PRO A 139 -17.15 -5.64 -13.63
C PRO A 139 -17.57 -7.10 -13.47
N HIS A 140 -18.02 -7.76 -14.56
CA HIS A 140 -18.38 -9.17 -14.53
C HIS A 140 -17.17 -10.08 -14.24
N MET A 141 -16.01 -9.80 -14.84
CA MET A 141 -14.79 -10.57 -14.59
C MET A 141 -14.27 -10.34 -13.18
N ARG A 142 -14.26 -9.08 -12.71
CA ARG A 142 -13.93 -8.74 -11.32
C ARG A 142 -14.79 -9.54 -10.34
N ASN A 143 -16.11 -9.51 -10.53
CA ASN A 143 -17.04 -10.21 -9.64
C ASN A 143 -16.80 -11.72 -9.68
N ARG A 144 -16.58 -12.32 -10.88
CA ARG A 144 -16.23 -13.74 -11.00
C ARG A 144 -14.94 -14.11 -10.27
N VAL A 145 -13.91 -13.26 -10.31
CA VAL A 145 -12.66 -13.49 -9.58
C VAL A 145 -12.91 -13.50 -8.08
N TYR A 146 -13.59 -12.47 -7.54
CA TYR A 146 -13.85 -12.41 -6.10
C TYR A 146 -14.85 -13.49 -5.64
N GLN A 147 -15.91 -13.78 -6.39
CA GLN A 147 -16.86 -14.85 -6.06
C GLN A 147 -16.25 -16.25 -6.14
N GLY A 148 -15.27 -16.44 -7.02
CA GLY A 148 -14.55 -17.71 -7.17
C GLY A 148 -13.45 -17.92 -6.13
N ALA A 149 -12.99 -16.88 -5.43
CA ALA A 149 -11.96 -16.98 -4.40
C ALA A 149 -12.46 -17.71 -3.15
N ASP A 150 -11.59 -18.48 -2.50
CA ASP A 150 -11.91 -19.14 -1.22
C ASP A 150 -11.95 -18.12 -0.09
N ALA A 151 -11.13 -17.05 -0.16
CA ALA A 151 -11.29 -15.83 0.62
C ALA A 151 -10.78 -14.61 -0.16
N VAL A 152 -11.24 -13.42 0.23
CA VAL A 152 -10.79 -12.13 -0.32
C VAL A 152 -10.16 -11.30 0.80
N ILE A 153 -8.92 -10.90 0.61
CA ILE A 153 -8.18 -10.09 1.58
C ILE A 153 -8.46 -8.61 1.29
N ALA A 154 -9.09 -7.93 2.22
CA ALA A 154 -9.31 -6.48 2.19
C ALA A 154 -8.23 -5.78 3.01
N ASN A 155 -7.51 -4.82 2.42
CA ASN A 155 -6.43 -4.10 3.12
C ASN A 155 -6.93 -2.98 4.05
N ALA A 156 -8.21 -2.62 3.99
CA ALA A 156 -8.85 -1.59 4.81
C ALA A 156 -10.34 -1.88 4.98
N GLU A 157 -10.97 -1.21 5.94
CA GLU A 157 -12.43 -1.28 6.13
C GLU A 157 -13.19 -0.78 4.89
N PHE A 158 -12.67 0.26 4.25
CA PHE A 158 -13.20 0.76 2.99
C PHE A 158 -13.26 -0.33 1.91
N ALA A 159 -12.18 -1.11 1.74
CA ALA A 159 -12.15 -2.22 0.79
C ALA A 159 -13.13 -3.34 1.18
N ARG A 160 -13.24 -3.65 2.49
CA ARG A 160 -14.24 -4.62 3.01
C ARG A 160 -15.66 -4.19 2.67
N GLN A 161 -16.02 -2.95 2.96
CA GLN A 161 -17.35 -2.41 2.63
C GLN A 161 -17.63 -2.40 1.12
N SER A 162 -16.60 -2.12 0.32
CA SER A 162 -16.71 -2.16 -1.14
C SER A 162 -16.97 -3.58 -1.67
N LEU A 163 -16.34 -4.60 -1.08
CA LEU A 163 -16.60 -6.01 -1.40
C LEU A 163 -18.02 -6.43 -1.01
N LEU A 164 -18.49 -6.04 0.16
CA LEU A 164 -19.88 -6.30 0.60
C LEU A 164 -20.90 -5.70 -0.37
N ARG A 165 -20.68 -4.45 -0.82
CA ARG A 165 -21.57 -3.77 -1.77
C ARG A 165 -21.69 -4.49 -3.12
N ILE A 166 -20.67 -5.20 -3.57
CA ILE A 166 -20.71 -6.02 -4.78
C ILE A 166 -21.14 -7.46 -4.55
N GLY A 167 -21.64 -7.79 -3.33
CA GLY A 167 -22.24 -9.07 -3.00
C GLY A 167 -21.26 -10.18 -2.62
N ILE A 168 -20.04 -9.86 -2.19
CA ILE A 168 -19.13 -10.86 -1.62
C ILE A 168 -19.56 -11.16 -0.19
N PRO A 169 -19.82 -12.45 0.18
CA PRO A 169 -20.23 -12.81 1.53
C PRO A 169 -19.20 -12.41 2.59
N GLU A 170 -19.66 -11.87 3.70
CA GLU A 170 -18.78 -11.42 4.78
C GLU A 170 -17.86 -12.54 5.30
N SER A 171 -18.36 -13.77 5.36
CA SER A 171 -17.60 -14.95 5.78
C SER A 171 -16.39 -15.26 4.89
N ARG A 172 -16.32 -14.71 3.68
CA ARG A 172 -15.17 -14.85 2.78
C ARG A 172 -14.25 -13.64 2.78
N ILE A 173 -14.59 -12.55 3.49
CA ILE A 173 -13.78 -11.33 3.51
C ILE A 173 -12.92 -11.33 4.77
N VAL A 174 -11.61 -11.24 4.59
CA VAL A 174 -10.67 -11.16 5.70
C VAL A 174 -9.93 -9.83 5.63
N LYS A 175 -10.10 -8.97 6.64
CA LYS A 175 -9.38 -7.70 6.69
C LYS A 175 -7.96 -7.93 7.20
N ILE A 176 -6.94 -7.64 6.36
CA ILE A 176 -5.52 -7.66 6.70
C ILE A 176 -4.93 -6.31 6.28
N THR A 177 -4.86 -5.37 7.22
CA THR A 177 -4.30 -4.05 7.00
C THR A 177 -2.78 -4.11 6.78
N PRO A 178 -2.17 -3.12 6.16
CA PRO A 178 -0.71 -2.98 6.16
C PRO A 178 -0.13 -2.92 7.58
N GLY A 179 1.13 -3.28 7.68
CA GLY A 179 1.96 -3.05 8.85
C GLY A 179 2.97 -1.94 8.62
N VAL A 180 3.84 -1.72 9.60
CA VAL A 180 5.00 -0.84 9.49
C VAL A 180 6.24 -1.52 10.08
N ASP A 181 7.41 -1.24 9.50
CA ASP A 181 8.70 -1.70 10.00
C ASP A 181 9.18 -0.74 11.11
N LEU A 182 9.02 -1.17 12.36
CA LEU A 182 9.34 -0.36 13.56
C LEU A 182 10.83 -0.21 13.83
N GLU A 183 11.66 -1.08 13.27
CA GLU A 183 13.13 -0.95 13.36
C GLU A 183 13.60 0.13 12.39
N ARG A 184 13.05 0.12 11.18
CA ARG A 184 13.34 1.09 10.13
C ARG A 184 12.76 2.46 10.46
N PHE A 185 11.48 2.53 10.82
CA PHE A 185 10.76 3.76 11.17
C PHE A 185 10.68 3.92 12.68
N SER A 186 11.65 4.61 13.25
CA SER A 186 11.74 4.88 14.69
C SER A 186 12.15 6.32 14.95
N PRO A 187 11.80 6.91 16.11
CA PRO A 187 12.28 8.22 16.49
C PRO A 187 13.80 8.21 16.60
N ARG A 188 14.43 9.19 15.97
CA ARG A 188 15.87 9.44 16.03
C ARG A 188 16.12 10.94 15.81
N PRO A 189 17.32 11.43 16.20
CA PRO A 189 17.70 12.81 15.92
C PRO A 189 17.61 13.12 14.43
N ALA A 190 17.24 14.37 14.12
CA ALA A 190 17.23 14.85 12.74
C ALA A 190 18.64 14.77 12.15
N ARG A 191 18.76 14.29 10.93
CA ARG A 191 20.05 14.16 10.24
C ARG A 191 20.48 15.53 9.74
N GLU A 192 21.58 16.05 10.31
CA GLU A 192 22.05 17.43 10.05
C GLU A 192 22.27 17.71 8.56
N GLU A 193 22.86 16.75 7.82
CA GLU A 193 23.07 16.87 6.38
C GLU A 193 21.78 17.17 5.61
N LEU A 194 20.65 16.59 6.03
CA LEU A 194 19.35 16.84 5.41
C LEU A 194 18.72 18.13 5.90
N VAL A 195 18.95 18.52 7.16
CA VAL A 195 18.55 19.81 7.71
C VAL A 195 19.21 20.93 6.92
N ASP A 196 20.50 20.84 6.66
CA ASP A 196 21.26 21.84 5.91
C ASP A 196 20.87 21.83 4.42
N LYS A 197 20.81 20.63 3.81
CA LYS A 197 20.43 20.46 2.40
C LYS A 197 19.12 21.15 2.05
N TRP A 198 18.12 21.07 2.92
CA TRP A 198 16.79 21.64 2.68
C TRP A 198 16.54 22.93 3.47
N ASN A 199 17.56 23.51 4.11
CA ASN A 199 17.49 24.72 4.88
C ASN A 199 16.34 24.70 5.90
N LEU A 200 16.36 23.69 6.79
CA LEU A 200 15.29 23.43 7.77
C LEU A 200 15.66 23.84 9.21
N LYS A 201 16.86 24.37 9.43
CA LYS A 201 17.31 24.76 10.77
C LYS A 201 16.38 25.85 11.35
N GLY A 202 15.80 25.56 12.52
CA GLY A 202 14.87 26.45 13.21
C GLY A 202 13.49 26.57 12.52
N LYS A 203 13.18 25.72 11.57
CA LYS A 203 11.88 25.72 10.87
C LYS A 203 10.88 24.76 11.51
N LYS A 204 9.58 25.07 11.34
CA LYS A 204 8.47 24.18 11.63
C LYS A 204 8.09 23.45 10.34
N VAL A 205 8.35 22.15 10.31
CA VAL A 205 8.30 21.38 9.07
C VAL A 205 7.02 20.56 8.95
N VAL A 206 6.23 20.86 7.92
CA VAL A 206 5.15 19.99 7.42
C VAL A 206 5.72 19.11 6.33
N LEU A 207 5.53 17.78 6.42
CA LEU A 207 6.05 16.80 5.47
C LEU A 207 4.90 16.10 4.73
N THR A 208 5.06 15.90 3.43
CA THR A 208 4.34 14.87 2.67
C THR A 208 5.32 13.96 1.96
N VAL A 209 5.16 12.65 2.12
CA VAL A 209 5.86 11.61 1.36
C VAL A 209 4.86 10.91 0.47
N ALA A 210 4.80 11.27 -0.81
CA ALA A 210 3.84 10.69 -1.74
C ALA A 210 4.22 10.96 -3.21
N ARG A 211 3.61 10.21 -4.14
CA ARG A 211 3.64 10.59 -5.55
C ARG A 211 2.94 11.95 -5.74
N LEU A 212 3.45 12.78 -6.63
CA LEU A 212 2.84 14.07 -6.96
C LEU A 212 1.71 13.83 -7.98
N ILE A 213 0.54 13.44 -7.45
CA ILE A 213 -0.72 13.24 -8.19
C ILE A 213 -1.85 13.94 -7.44
N PRO A 214 -2.95 14.34 -8.12
CA PRO A 214 -4.03 15.15 -7.53
C PRO A 214 -4.60 14.55 -6.25
N ARG A 215 -4.83 13.24 -6.23
CA ARG A 215 -5.40 12.50 -5.09
C ARG A 215 -4.66 12.74 -3.76
N LYS A 216 -3.36 13.04 -3.79
CA LYS A 216 -2.54 13.18 -2.58
C LYS A 216 -2.66 14.53 -1.87
N GLY A 217 -3.31 15.53 -2.49
CA GLY A 217 -3.67 16.78 -1.85
C GLY A 217 -2.51 17.75 -1.60
N HIS A 218 -1.38 17.63 -2.34
CA HIS A 218 -0.25 18.55 -2.20
C HIS A 218 -0.65 20.03 -2.40
N ASP A 219 -1.56 20.29 -3.33
CA ASP A 219 -2.10 21.62 -3.62
C ASP A 219 -2.86 22.22 -2.43
N LEU A 220 -3.54 21.40 -1.64
CA LEU A 220 -4.23 21.84 -0.43
C LEU A 220 -3.23 22.24 0.66
N VAL A 221 -2.17 21.46 0.83
CA VAL A 221 -1.10 21.79 1.80
C VAL A 221 -0.40 23.10 1.40
N LEU A 222 -0.09 23.30 0.10
CA LEU A 222 0.49 24.56 -0.40
C LEU A 222 -0.41 25.77 -0.05
N ARG A 223 -1.72 25.67 -0.28
CA ARG A 223 -2.67 26.75 0.06
C ARG A 223 -2.78 26.98 1.56
N ALA A 224 -2.73 25.93 2.37
CA ALA A 224 -2.72 26.07 3.83
C ALA A 224 -1.43 26.75 4.33
N ILE A 225 -0.27 26.35 3.80
CA ILE A 225 1.02 27.00 4.12
C ILE A 225 1.01 28.49 3.73
N ALA A 226 0.45 28.86 2.57
CA ALA A 226 0.34 30.26 2.16
C ALA A 226 -0.46 31.13 3.14
N ARG A 227 -1.43 30.54 3.83
CA ARG A 227 -2.16 31.24 4.90
C ARG A 227 -1.35 31.28 6.19
N LEU A 228 -0.70 30.15 6.54
CA LEU A 228 0.04 30.04 7.79
C LEU A 228 1.32 30.88 7.82
N THR A 229 2.03 31.04 6.72
CA THR A 229 3.29 31.80 6.67
C THR A 229 3.13 33.28 7.05
N ARG A 230 1.93 33.84 7.02
CA ARG A 230 1.64 35.20 7.52
C ARG A 230 1.74 35.29 9.05
N GLU A 231 1.40 34.21 9.76
CA GLU A 231 1.42 34.12 11.23
C GLU A 231 2.65 33.35 11.73
N LEU A 232 3.10 32.40 10.94
CA LEU A 232 4.20 31.47 11.23
C LEU A 232 5.23 31.51 10.07
N PRO A 233 6.09 32.54 9.99
CA PRO A 233 7.05 32.71 8.89
C PRO A 233 8.15 31.64 8.88
N ASP A 234 8.28 30.88 9.96
CA ASP A 234 9.16 29.73 10.10
C ASP A 234 8.54 28.41 9.61
N ALA A 235 7.26 28.40 9.19
CA ALA A 235 6.61 27.22 8.63
C ALA A 235 7.16 26.89 7.23
N VAL A 236 7.54 25.62 7.02
CA VAL A 236 8.08 25.11 5.75
C VAL A 236 7.35 23.82 5.38
N TYR A 237 7.03 23.69 4.10
CA TYR A 237 6.48 22.48 3.51
C TYR A 237 7.54 21.70 2.75
N LEU A 238 7.90 20.52 3.25
CA LEU A 238 8.82 19.57 2.61
C LEU A 238 8.03 18.53 1.82
N ILE A 239 8.25 18.48 0.52
CA ILE A 239 7.57 17.57 -0.42
C ILE A 239 8.58 16.52 -0.88
N VAL A 240 8.36 15.26 -0.47
CA VAL A 240 9.17 14.10 -0.87
C VAL A 240 8.40 13.25 -1.85
N GLY A 241 8.90 13.10 -3.06
CA GLY A 241 8.32 12.31 -4.13
C GLY A 241 8.44 12.99 -5.49
N ARG A 242 7.99 12.29 -6.53
CA ARG A 242 7.90 12.77 -7.91
C ARG A 242 6.54 12.43 -8.50
N GLY A 243 6.15 13.11 -9.56
CA GLY A 243 4.92 12.81 -10.28
C GLY A 243 4.54 13.84 -11.32
N PRO A 244 3.48 13.60 -12.09
CA PRO A 244 3.06 14.49 -13.18
C PRO A 244 2.64 15.89 -12.71
N GLU A 245 2.27 16.05 -11.45
CA GLU A 245 1.82 17.33 -10.87
C GLU A 245 2.98 18.27 -10.49
N GLU A 246 4.24 17.85 -10.59
CA GLU A 246 5.39 18.59 -10.06
C GLU A 246 5.44 20.03 -10.58
N GLN A 247 5.37 20.22 -11.89
CA GLN A 247 5.40 21.56 -12.49
C GLN A 247 4.19 22.42 -12.09
N ARG A 248 2.99 21.82 -12.03
CA ARG A 248 1.78 22.51 -11.59
C ARG A 248 1.88 22.97 -10.13
N LEU A 249 2.44 22.12 -9.27
CA LEU A 249 2.62 22.45 -7.85
C LEU A 249 3.68 23.54 -7.63
N GLN A 250 4.78 23.52 -8.40
CA GLN A 250 5.79 24.59 -8.39
C GLN A 250 5.19 25.92 -8.84
N LYS A 251 4.42 25.91 -9.93
CA LYS A 251 3.71 27.11 -10.40
C LYS A 251 2.74 27.63 -9.35
N LEU A 252 1.96 26.76 -8.73
CA LEU A 252 1.03 27.14 -7.65
C LEU A 252 1.78 27.75 -6.45
N ALA A 253 2.92 27.21 -6.04
CA ALA A 253 3.72 27.78 -4.95
C ALA A 253 4.23 29.20 -5.30
N ALA A 254 4.64 29.43 -6.55
CA ALA A 254 5.03 30.76 -7.03
C ALA A 254 3.86 31.74 -7.08
N GLU A 255 2.70 31.34 -7.59
CA GLU A 255 1.47 32.14 -7.62
C GLU A 255 0.99 32.54 -6.22
N LEU A 256 1.19 31.64 -5.23
CA LEU A 256 0.87 31.90 -3.82
C LEU A 256 1.96 32.74 -3.11
N GLY A 257 3.10 33.02 -3.74
CA GLY A 257 4.20 33.79 -3.16
C GLY A 257 4.93 33.07 -2.02
N ILE A 258 4.97 31.73 -2.01
CA ILE A 258 5.52 30.92 -0.91
C ILE A 258 6.72 30.04 -1.30
N MET A 259 7.38 30.31 -2.41
CA MET A 259 8.51 29.49 -2.87
C MET A 259 9.60 29.32 -1.80
N ASP A 260 9.86 30.37 -0.99
CA ASP A 260 10.83 30.32 0.12
C ASP A 260 10.38 29.45 1.29
N SER A 261 9.10 29.10 1.35
CA SER A 261 8.51 28.23 2.38
C SER A 261 8.24 26.82 1.87
N VAL A 262 8.69 26.44 0.65
CA VAL A 262 8.47 25.11 0.08
C VAL A 262 9.79 24.47 -0.33
N ARG A 263 9.92 23.20 -0.06
CA ARG A 263 11.08 22.38 -0.48
C ARG A 263 10.61 21.18 -1.29
N PHE A 264 10.90 21.18 -2.58
CA PHE A 264 10.68 20.03 -3.45
C PHE A 264 11.91 19.13 -3.40
N ALA A 265 11.89 18.11 -2.54
CA ALA A 265 13.01 17.19 -2.35
C ALA A 265 13.18 16.19 -3.51
N GLY A 266 12.16 16.03 -4.35
CA GLY A 266 12.16 15.06 -5.43
C GLY A 266 12.14 13.62 -4.89
N TYR A 267 12.72 12.68 -5.64
CA TYR A 267 12.87 11.31 -5.20
C TYR A 267 13.93 11.20 -4.09
N VAL A 268 13.55 10.58 -2.99
CA VAL A 268 14.45 10.25 -1.89
C VAL A 268 14.59 8.72 -1.83
N PRO A 269 15.81 8.17 -1.79
CA PRO A 269 16.03 6.73 -1.61
C PRO A 269 15.34 6.19 -0.37
N GLY A 270 14.90 4.93 -0.45
CA GLY A 270 14.14 4.29 0.62
C GLY A 270 14.84 4.32 1.97
N GLU A 271 16.17 4.18 1.99
CA GLU A 271 16.99 4.19 3.19
C GLU A 271 16.95 5.52 3.96
N LEU A 272 16.72 6.63 3.23
CA LEU A 272 16.64 7.98 3.81
C LEU A 272 15.20 8.42 4.16
N LEU A 273 14.18 7.65 3.80
CA LEU A 273 12.80 7.99 4.13
C LEU A 273 12.55 8.14 5.64
N PRO A 274 13.07 7.23 6.50
CA PRO A 274 12.93 7.42 7.95
C PRO A 274 13.52 8.73 8.46
N ASP A 275 14.61 9.20 7.85
CA ASP A 275 15.20 10.48 8.21
C ASP A 275 14.30 11.65 7.82
N CYS A 276 13.65 11.57 6.65
CA CYS A 276 12.65 12.58 6.25
C CYS A 276 11.50 12.70 7.26
N TYR A 277 10.97 11.58 7.75
CA TYR A 277 9.93 11.62 8.79
C TYR A 277 10.46 12.22 10.10
N ASN A 278 11.69 11.95 10.48
CA ASN A 278 12.28 12.50 11.70
C ASN A 278 12.53 14.01 11.63
N LEU A 279 12.70 14.58 10.43
CA LEU A 279 12.84 16.03 10.22
C LEU A 279 11.54 16.83 10.43
N CYS A 280 10.36 16.20 10.29
CA CYS A 280 9.12 16.95 10.34
C CYS A 280 8.56 17.13 11.77
N ASP A 281 7.73 18.14 11.94
CA ASP A 281 6.87 18.35 13.10
C ASP A 281 5.52 17.65 12.90
N VAL A 282 4.99 17.72 11.67
CA VAL A 282 3.67 17.19 11.29
C VAL A 282 3.77 16.54 9.93
N PHE A 283 3.22 15.35 9.80
CA PHE A 283 3.00 14.74 8.50
C PHE A 283 1.60 15.08 7.98
N ALA A 284 1.49 15.59 6.77
CA ALA A 284 0.21 15.96 6.18
C ALA A 284 0.06 15.41 4.75
N MET A 285 -0.99 14.61 4.52
CA MET A 285 -1.41 14.15 3.20
C MET A 285 -2.93 14.15 3.16
N PRO A 286 -3.56 15.33 2.93
CA PRO A 286 -5.02 15.47 2.87
C PRO A 286 -5.56 14.89 1.56
N ASN A 287 -5.47 13.57 1.45
CA ASN A 287 -5.89 12.82 0.28
C ASN A 287 -7.40 12.95 0.04
N ARG A 288 -7.79 12.91 -1.24
CA ARG A 288 -9.17 12.99 -1.68
C ARG A 288 -9.51 11.88 -2.66
N GLU A 289 -10.79 11.68 -2.87
CA GLU A 289 -11.30 10.88 -3.98
C GLU A 289 -11.34 11.74 -5.24
N GLU A 290 -10.86 11.21 -6.35
CA GLU A 290 -10.92 11.86 -7.65
C GLU A 290 -12.20 11.44 -8.40
N ALA A 291 -12.63 12.26 -9.36
CA ALA A 291 -13.86 12.02 -10.11
C ALA A 291 -13.90 10.67 -10.85
N ASN A 292 -12.74 10.11 -11.18
CA ASN A 292 -12.60 8.79 -11.80
C ASN A 292 -12.66 7.62 -10.80
N GLY A 293 -12.84 7.90 -9.50
CA GLY A 293 -12.85 6.90 -8.42
C GLY A 293 -11.46 6.50 -7.90
N ASP A 294 -10.38 7.23 -8.29
CA ASP A 294 -9.06 7.02 -7.68
C ASP A 294 -9.08 7.49 -6.23
N ILE A 295 -8.79 6.57 -5.32
CA ILE A 295 -8.96 6.77 -3.88
C ILE A 295 -7.74 6.20 -3.12
N GLU A 296 -7.48 6.72 -1.90
CA GLU A 296 -6.43 6.18 -1.04
C GLU A 296 -6.85 4.83 -0.45
N GLY A 297 -6.13 3.75 -0.78
CA GLY A 297 -6.47 2.41 -0.31
C GLY A 297 -6.30 2.25 1.21
N PHE A 298 -5.23 2.84 1.78
CA PHE A 298 -4.96 2.80 3.22
C PHE A 298 -4.14 4.00 3.69
N GLY A 299 -3.00 4.29 3.04
CA GLY A 299 -2.05 5.33 3.44
C GLY A 299 -1.00 4.84 4.44
N MET A 300 -0.17 3.88 4.03
CA MET A 300 0.94 3.35 4.86
C MET A 300 1.86 4.44 5.41
N VAL A 301 2.05 5.52 4.68
CA VAL A 301 2.84 6.69 5.08
C VAL A 301 2.38 7.32 6.41
N PHE A 302 1.10 7.18 6.76
CA PHE A 302 0.60 7.61 8.08
C PHE A 302 1.14 6.73 9.21
N LEU A 303 1.25 5.41 8.97
CA LEU A 303 1.86 4.50 9.94
C LEU A 303 3.36 4.76 10.08
N GLU A 304 4.05 5.06 8.98
CA GLU A 304 5.48 5.40 8.96
C GLU A 304 5.75 6.68 9.76
N ALA A 305 4.92 7.72 9.59
CA ALA A 305 4.99 8.95 10.37
C ALA A 305 4.68 8.70 11.86
N ASN A 306 3.60 7.97 12.18
CA ASN A 306 3.29 7.62 13.56
C ASN A 306 4.40 6.76 14.19
N ALA A 307 5.02 5.83 13.48
CA ALA A 307 6.13 5.02 13.97
C ALA A 307 7.34 5.88 14.37
N THR A 308 7.57 7.02 13.71
CA THR A 308 8.59 8.01 14.07
C THR A 308 8.10 9.02 15.12
N GLY A 309 6.94 8.81 15.74
CA GLY A 309 6.38 9.68 16.78
C GLY A 309 5.82 11.00 16.25
N LYS A 310 5.43 11.07 14.98
CA LYS A 310 4.88 12.29 14.38
C LYS A 310 3.36 12.19 14.28
N PRO A 311 2.61 13.26 14.65
CA PRO A 311 1.19 13.32 14.40
C PRO A 311 0.91 13.48 12.90
N VAL A 312 -0.26 12.97 12.47
CA VAL A 312 -0.61 12.94 11.06
C VAL A 312 -1.89 13.70 10.76
N ILE A 313 -1.97 14.30 9.56
CA ILE A 313 -3.21 14.84 9.01
C ILE A 313 -3.47 14.11 7.67
N GLY A 314 -4.60 13.40 7.60
CA GLY A 314 -5.05 12.72 6.38
C GLY A 314 -6.39 13.26 5.88
N GLY A 315 -6.79 12.90 4.67
CA GLY A 315 -8.13 13.22 4.16
C GLY A 315 -9.19 12.22 4.65
N ARG A 316 -10.45 12.64 4.73
CA ARG A 316 -11.61 11.77 5.04
C ARG A 316 -12.03 10.95 3.82
N SER A 317 -11.13 10.19 3.23
CA SER A 317 -11.33 9.48 1.98
C SER A 317 -10.66 8.11 2.02
N GLY A 318 -11.32 7.09 1.50
CA GLY A 318 -10.78 5.73 1.39
C GLY A 318 -10.45 5.06 2.72
N GLY A 319 -9.30 4.39 2.78
CA GLY A 319 -8.86 3.59 3.92
C GLY A 319 -8.21 4.38 5.06
N THR A 320 -8.17 5.72 5.02
CA THR A 320 -7.50 6.54 6.05
C THR A 320 -8.09 6.40 7.45
N ALA A 321 -9.36 6.00 7.56
CA ALA A 321 -10.02 5.73 8.84
C ALA A 321 -9.39 4.56 9.61
N ASP A 322 -8.78 3.60 8.92
CA ASP A 322 -8.03 2.51 9.55
C ASP A 322 -6.65 2.99 10.03
N ALA A 323 -6.02 3.91 9.32
CA ALA A 323 -4.69 4.42 9.65
C ALA A 323 -4.70 5.48 10.76
N ILE A 324 -5.73 6.35 10.81
CA ILE A 324 -5.78 7.53 11.69
C ILE A 324 -6.97 7.45 12.63
N ILE A 325 -6.72 7.50 13.94
CA ILE A 325 -7.76 7.70 14.95
C ILE A 325 -7.87 9.21 15.23
N GLU A 326 -9.05 9.77 14.89
CA GLU A 326 -9.36 11.20 15.06
C GLU A 326 -9.08 11.68 16.48
N GLY A 327 -8.29 12.78 16.61
CA GLY A 327 -7.96 13.39 17.88
C GLY A 327 -7.05 12.57 18.81
N LYS A 328 -6.58 11.37 18.36
CA LYS A 328 -5.67 10.51 19.12
C LYS A 328 -4.32 10.32 18.44
N THR A 329 -4.30 9.89 17.19
CA THR A 329 -3.05 9.67 16.45
C THR A 329 -2.80 10.75 15.40
N GLY A 330 -3.75 11.64 15.22
CA GLY A 330 -3.77 12.72 14.24
C GLY A 330 -5.18 13.18 13.95
N PHE A 331 -5.37 13.84 12.81
CA PHE A 331 -6.65 14.37 12.36
C PHE A 331 -6.98 13.88 10.94
N ARG A 332 -8.29 13.77 10.66
CA ARG A 332 -8.79 13.54 9.30
C ARG A 332 -9.62 14.75 8.89
N VAL A 333 -9.24 15.39 7.81
CA VAL A 333 -9.86 16.62 7.30
C VAL A 333 -10.67 16.34 6.03
N ASP A 334 -11.71 17.14 5.81
CA ASP A 334 -12.36 17.17 4.52
C ASP A 334 -11.48 17.95 3.52
N ALA A 335 -11.05 17.29 2.46
CA ALA A 335 -10.18 17.89 1.44
C ALA A 335 -10.84 19.05 0.66
N SER A 336 -12.14 19.25 0.77
CA SER A 336 -12.85 20.43 0.25
C SER A 336 -12.78 21.63 1.20
N GLN A 337 -12.41 21.43 2.48
CA GLN A 337 -12.43 22.43 3.54
C GLN A 337 -11.01 22.90 3.89
N LEU A 338 -10.50 23.87 3.12
CA LEU A 338 -9.16 24.40 3.32
C LEU A 338 -8.96 25.00 4.72
N ASP A 339 -10.01 25.60 5.30
CA ASP A 339 -9.98 26.20 6.64
C ASP A 339 -9.73 25.14 7.71
N GLU A 340 -10.37 23.98 7.61
CA GLU A 340 -10.15 22.86 8.53
C GLU A 340 -8.69 22.38 8.49
N LEU A 341 -8.13 22.16 7.29
CA LEU A 341 -6.74 21.76 7.14
C LEU A 341 -5.78 22.81 7.73
N THR A 342 -6.01 24.10 7.44
CA THR A 342 -5.18 25.19 7.92
C THR A 342 -5.19 25.27 9.44
N GLU A 343 -6.37 25.12 10.06
CA GLU A 343 -6.52 25.11 11.52
C GLU A 343 -5.80 23.94 12.17
N ARG A 344 -5.95 22.70 11.64
CA ARG A 344 -5.27 21.53 12.18
C ARG A 344 -3.75 21.63 12.07
N LEU A 345 -3.24 22.17 10.96
CA LEU A 345 -1.81 22.46 10.80
C LEU A 345 -1.35 23.51 11.81
N ARG A 346 -2.09 24.61 11.97
CA ARG A 346 -1.76 25.66 12.94
C ARG A 346 -1.68 25.11 14.37
N MET A 347 -2.69 24.37 14.81
CA MET A 347 -2.72 23.74 16.12
C MET A 347 -1.45 22.89 16.36
N LEU A 348 -1.12 22.02 15.41
CA LEU A 348 0.02 21.12 15.56
C LEU A 348 1.38 21.82 15.44
N LEU A 349 1.48 22.92 14.70
CA LEU A 349 2.72 23.69 14.57
C LEU A 349 2.96 24.65 15.77
N THR A 350 1.91 25.05 16.50
CA THR A 350 2.01 25.97 17.63
C THR A 350 1.95 25.29 18.99
N ASP A 351 1.15 24.23 19.15
CA ASP A 351 1.03 23.47 20.39
C ASP A 351 1.95 22.24 20.40
N THR A 352 3.12 22.41 21.04
CA THR A 352 4.12 21.34 21.18
C THR A 352 3.63 20.18 22.06
N ASN A 353 2.76 20.44 23.04
CA ASN A 353 2.24 19.39 23.93
C ASN A 353 1.26 18.51 23.17
N LEU A 354 0.30 19.12 22.46
CA LEU A 354 -0.63 18.38 21.60
C LEU A 354 0.12 17.58 20.54
N ARG A 355 1.11 18.19 19.87
CA ARG A 355 1.94 17.52 18.88
C ARG A 355 2.62 16.27 19.43
N ARG A 356 3.24 16.37 20.60
CA ARG A 356 3.91 15.24 21.28
C ARG A 356 2.89 14.18 21.72
N GLN A 357 1.77 14.60 22.28
CA GLN A 357 0.72 13.66 22.71
C GLN A 357 0.25 12.80 21.54
N LEU A 358 -0.22 13.44 20.43
CA LEU A 358 -0.73 12.70 19.28
C LEU A 358 0.36 11.84 18.61
N GLY A 359 1.60 12.32 18.57
CA GLY A 359 2.73 11.56 18.05
C GLY A 359 3.04 10.30 18.87
N ASN A 360 3.06 10.42 20.21
CA ASN A 360 3.28 9.30 21.11
C ASN A 360 2.15 8.27 21.04
N GLU A 361 0.89 8.70 21.10
CA GLU A 361 -0.26 7.81 20.95
C GLU A 361 -0.28 7.11 19.59
N GLY A 362 0.13 7.84 18.52
CA GLY A 362 0.30 7.26 17.20
C GLY A 362 1.34 6.15 17.19
N ARG A 363 2.51 6.40 17.81
CA ARG A 363 3.59 5.42 17.93
C ARG A 363 3.17 4.20 18.75
N ASP A 364 2.58 4.40 19.92
CA ASP A 364 2.11 3.32 20.79
C ASP A 364 1.10 2.43 20.06
N ARG A 365 0.20 3.05 19.29
CA ARG A 365 -0.76 2.31 18.48
C ARG A 365 -0.09 1.46 17.41
N VAL A 366 0.85 2.02 16.62
CA VAL A 366 1.49 1.24 15.56
C VAL A 366 2.33 0.10 16.11
N GLN A 367 2.93 0.27 17.28
CA GLN A 367 3.66 -0.80 17.97
C GLN A 367 2.73 -1.96 18.39
N ARG A 368 1.53 -1.66 18.89
CA ARG A 368 0.56 -2.68 19.31
C ARG A 368 -0.18 -3.32 18.15
N GLU A 369 -0.56 -2.53 17.14
CA GLU A 369 -1.60 -2.93 16.19
C GLU A 369 -1.09 -3.15 14.76
N PHE A 370 0.12 -2.71 14.38
CA PHE A 370 0.53 -2.68 12.97
C PHE A 370 1.86 -3.39 12.68
N GLN A 371 2.17 -4.45 13.43
CA GLN A 371 3.36 -5.25 13.16
C GLN A 371 3.12 -6.20 11.98
N TRP A 372 4.07 -6.27 11.05
CA TRP A 372 3.96 -7.15 9.88
C TRP A 372 3.81 -8.62 10.25
N ARG A 373 4.45 -9.07 11.31
CA ARG A 373 4.39 -10.47 11.76
C ARG A 373 2.96 -10.89 12.13
N ASP A 374 2.17 -10.01 12.75
CA ASP A 374 0.78 -10.31 13.12
C ASP A 374 -0.11 -10.37 11.87
N ARG A 375 0.16 -9.52 10.86
CA ARG A 375 -0.53 -9.56 9.57
C ARG A 375 -0.22 -10.85 8.83
N ALA A 376 1.04 -11.24 8.81
CA ALA A 376 1.49 -12.50 8.21
C ALA A 376 0.91 -13.72 8.93
N ARG A 377 0.80 -13.69 10.27
CA ARG A 377 0.12 -14.75 11.04
C ARG A 377 -1.33 -14.89 10.61
N LYS A 378 -2.06 -13.78 10.53
CA LYS A 378 -3.46 -13.83 10.08
C LYS A 378 -3.60 -14.39 8.68
N LEU A 379 -2.71 -14.02 7.75
CA LEU A 379 -2.69 -14.57 6.40
C LEU A 379 -2.35 -16.06 6.40
N HIS A 380 -1.38 -16.47 7.23
CA HIS A 380 -1.00 -17.87 7.41
C HIS A 380 -2.19 -18.72 7.89
N ASP A 381 -2.88 -18.27 8.94
CA ASP A 381 -3.98 -19.00 9.55
C ASP A 381 -5.14 -19.19 8.56
N VAL A 382 -5.54 -18.14 7.86
CA VAL A 382 -6.57 -18.20 6.80
C VAL A 382 -6.16 -19.16 5.68
N SER A 383 -4.91 -19.09 5.25
CA SER A 383 -4.40 -19.98 4.19
C SER A 383 -4.40 -21.44 4.62
N MET A 384 -4.00 -21.71 5.87
CA MET A 384 -4.00 -23.07 6.45
C MET A 384 -5.42 -23.62 6.61
N GLU A 385 -6.38 -22.81 7.03
CA GLU A 385 -7.80 -23.20 7.15
C GLU A 385 -8.37 -23.62 5.79
N ILE A 386 -8.10 -22.82 4.74
CA ILE A 386 -8.53 -23.14 3.38
C ILE A 386 -7.90 -24.45 2.88
N CYS A 387 -6.59 -24.63 3.08
CA CYS A 387 -5.90 -25.87 2.68
C CYS A 387 -6.45 -27.10 3.41
N LYS A 388 -6.74 -26.99 4.72
CA LYS A 388 -7.34 -28.08 5.52
C LYS A 388 -8.75 -28.42 5.04
N ALA A 389 -9.59 -27.42 4.78
CA ALA A 389 -10.95 -27.63 4.26
C ALA A 389 -10.93 -28.38 2.94
N ARG A 390 -10.07 -27.96 2.02
CA ARG A 390 -9.91 -28.65 0.72
C ARG A 390 -9.40 -30.10 0.84
N SER A 391 -8.49 -30.35 1.77
CA SER A 391 -8.00 -31.73 2.01
C SER A 391 -9.11 -32.65 2.53
N ARG A 392 -10.02 -32.12 3.36
CA ARG A 392 -11.19 -32.85 3.85
C ARG A 392 -12.18 -33.14 2.72
N GLU A 393 -12.52 -32.14 1.88
CA GLU A 393 -13.41 -32.32 0.73
C GLU A 393 -12.90 -33.40 -0.23
N LYS A 394 -11.59 -33.39 -0.55
CA LYS A 394 -10.97 -34.43 -1.39
C LYS A 394 -11.09 -35.84 -0.77
N ARG A 395 -10.84 -35.98 0.52
CA ARG A 395 -10.97 -37.27 1.20
C ARG A 395 -12.41 -37.78 1.19
N THR A 396 -13.38 -36.90 1.45
CA THR A 396 -14.81 -37.24 1.42
C THR A 396 -15.24 -37.68 0.00
N ALA A 397 -14.80 -36.95 -1.03
CA ALA A 397 -15.11 -37.30 -2.43
C ALA A 397 -14.52 -38.66 -2.85
N ILE A 398 -13.30 -38.99 -2.42
CA ILE A 398 -12.68 -40.29 -2.68
C ILE A 398 -13.43 -41.43 -1.96
N LEU A 399 -13.86 -41.21 -0.71
CA LEU A 399 -14.60 -42.21 0.06
C LEU A 399 -16.04 -42.39 -0.44
N ALA A 400 -16.62 -41.40 -1.09
CA ALA A 400 -17.97 -41.46 -1.66
C ALA A 400 -18.03 -42.11 -3.04
N ASN A 401 -16.88 -42.29 -3.75
CA ASN A 401 -16.76 -43.02 -5.01
C ASN A 401 -15.56 -43.98 -4.91
N PRO A 402 -15.68 -45.08 -4.17
CA PRO A 402 -14.72 -46.18 -4.29
C PRO A 402 -14.91 -46.84 -5.67
N GLU A 403 -13.92 -46.72 -6.56
CA GLU A 403 -13.86 -47.48 -7.82
C GLU A 403 -13.93 -48.98 -7.57
#